data_dd65938c5949fe20726075e1f3a41b5e
#
_entry.id   dd65938c5949fe20726075e1f3a41b5e
#
_cell.length_a   1.000
_cell.length_b   1.000
_cell.length_c   1.000
_cell.angle_alpha   90.00
_cell.angle_beta   90.00
_cell.angle_gamma   90.00
#
_symmetry.space_group_name_H-M   'P 1'
#
loop_
_entity.id
_entity.type
_entity.pdbx_description
1 polymer ?
#
loop_
_entity_poly.entity_id
_entity_poly.type
_entity_poly.pdbx_seq_one_letter_code
_entity_poly.pdbx_strand_id
1 'polypeptide(L)'
;VAEKTNLAVSIDTFYPEVAEKALKSGAHIINDVTGFAPEMWRAVENTDCGCIVMHPGNPDDLNGAGGDILKRVRAFFEKKTTEAEQRGINKNRLCFDPGIGFGKTNEENFALIANPEKIRVPGTALLMAASRKRVIGAVCGNPPFEDRMAGTVAAHTASVLFGADMVRAHDTFEAVQAARVADAIKQFRK
;
A
#
# COMPACT_ATOMS: atom_id res chain seq x y z
N VAL A 1 -21.27 2.61 -8.55
CA VAL A 1 -20.87 2.00 -7.25
C VAL A 1 -20.96 3.07 -6.16
N ALA A 2 -20.29 4.20 -6.32
CA ALA A 2 -20.26 5.27 -5.32
C ALA A 2 -21.66 5.73 -4.84
N GLU A 3 -22.60 5.90 -5.79
CA GLU A 3 -23.98 6.31 -5.47
C GLU A 3 -24.83 5.23 -4.78
N LYS A 4 -24.38 3.97 -4.81
CA LYS A 4 -25.17 2.82 -4.31
C LYS A 4 -24.62 2.23 -3.02
N THR A 5 -23.50 2.74 -2.54
CA THR A 5 -22.81 2.23 -1.34
C THR A 5 -22.27 3.40 -0.53
N ASN A 6 -22.21 3.25 0.79
CA ASN A 6 -21.53 4.21 1.67
C ASN A 6 -20.03 3.90 1.81
N LEU A 7 -19.44 3.16 0.85
CA LEU A 7 -18.04 2.77 0.89
C LEU A 7 -17.21 3.71 0.02
N ALA A 8 -15.99 3.99 0.46
CA ALA A 8 -15.02 4.69 -0.37
C ALA A 8 -14.66 3.83 -1.60
N VAL A 9 -14.66 4.45 -2.78
CA VAL A 9 -14.28 3.81 -4.04
C VAL A 9 -12.87 4.24 -4.41
N SER A 10 -11.97 3.26 -4.52
CA SER A 10 -10.60 3.46 -4.97
C SER A 10 -10.44 2.98 -6.41
N ILE A 11 -9.79 3.79 -7.23
CA ILE A 11 -9.47 3.47 -8.63
C ILE A 11 -7.97 3.21 -8.74
N ASP A 12 -7.63 2.04 -9.28
CA ASP A 12 -6.25 1.66 -9.58
C ASP A 12 -5.92 2.08 -11.02
N THR A 13 -5.10 3.12 -11.15
CA THR A 13 -4.68 3.65 -12.45
C THR A 13 -3.40 4.48 -12.31
N PHE A 14 -2.56 4.42 -13.35
CA PHE A 14 -1.39 5.29 -13.53
C PHE A 14 -1.58 6.27 -14.72
N TYR A 15 -2.79 6.33 -15.30
CA TYR A 15 -3.16 7.28 -16.34
C TYR A 15 -3.88 8.48 -15.73
N PRO A 16 -3.31 9.71 -15.79
CA PRO A 16 -3.91 10.91 -15.20
C PRO A 16 -5.32 11.21 -15.72
N GLU A 17 -5.55 11.03 -17.02
CA GLU A 17 -6.85 11.26 -17.66
C GLU A 17 -7.92 10.26 -17.19
N VAL A 18 -7.53 9.04 -16.81
CA VAL A 18 -8.44 8.07 -16.20
C VAL A 18 -8.77 8.47 -14.77
N ALA A 19 -7.77 8.92 -14.02
CA ALA A 19 -7.93 9.43 -12.65
C ALA A 19 -8.92 10.61 -12.62
N GLU A 20 -8.73 11.61 -13.48
CA GLU A 20 -9.65 12.76 -13.59
C GLU A 20 -11.09 12.34 -13.89
N LYS A 21 -11.29 11.44 -14.85
CA LYS A 21 -12.63 10.94 -15.20
C LYS A 21 -13.26 10.15 -14.05
N ALA A 22 -12.47 9.33 -13.36
CA ALA A 22 -12.94 8.55 -12.23
C ALA A 22 -13.36 9.47 -11.06
N LEU A 23 -12.58 10.50 -10.74
CA LEU A 23 -12.91 11.49 -9.71
C LEU A 23 -14.19 12.26 -10.05
N LYS A 24 -14.35 12.71 -11.29
CA LYS A 24 -15.60 13.34 -11.79
C LYS A 24 -16.81 12.39 -11.70
N SER A 25 -16.58 11.07 -11.74
CA SER A 25 -17.60 10.04 -11.62
C SER A 25 -17.83 9.56 -10.17
N GLY A 26 -17.25 10.24 -9.16
CA GLY A 26 -17.47 9.97 -7.75
C GLY A 26 -16.50 8.98 -7.12
N ALA A 27 -15.33 8.73 -7.71
CA ALA A 27 -14.26 8.03 -7.03
C ALA A 27 -13.69 8.88 -5.88
N HIS A 28 -13.28 8.22 -4.80
CA HIS A 28 -12.80 8.87 -3.59
C HIS A 28 -11.29 8.81 -3.43
N ILE A 29 -10.65 7.80 -4.06
CA ILE A 29 -9.23 7.50 -3.89
C ILE A 29 -8.65 7.14 -5.26
N ILE A 30 -7.46 7.66 -5.57
CA ILE A 30 -6.63 7.21 -6.67
C ILE A 30 -5.48 6.38 -6.11
N ASN A 31 -5.33 5.14 -6.60
CA ASN A 31 -4.20 4.26 -6.31
C ASN A 31 -3.31 4.17 -7.54
N ASP A 32 -2.06 4.61 -7.42
CA ASP A 32 -1.09 4.58 -8.51
C ASP A 32 0.11 3.72 -8.13
N VAL A 33 0.25 2.59 -8.86
CA VAL A 33 1.33 1.61 -8.66
C VAL A 33 2.68 2.06 -9.25
N THR A 34 2.72 3.20 -9.94
CA THR A 34 3.96 3.77 -10.50
C THR A 34 4.58 4.86 -9.63
N GLY A 35 3.91 5.23 -8.53
CA GLY A 35 4.44 6.14 -7.53
C GLY A 35 4.13 7.61 -7.77
N PHE A 36 3.03 7.94 -8.43
CA PHE A 36 2.59 9.31 -8.69
C PHE A 36 3.64 10.16 -9.43
N ALA A 37 3.64 10.03 -10.75
CA ALA A 37 4.38 10.94 -11.63
C ALA A 37 3.84 12.38 -11.53
N PRO A 38 4.59 13.41 -11.96
CA PRO A 38 4.16 14.80 -11.90
C PRO A 38 2.78 15.06 -12.53
N GLU A 39 2.43 14.32 -13.57
CA GLU A 39 1.14 14.40 -14.27
C GLU A 39 -0.02 13.88 -13.39
N MET A 40 0.22 12.82 -12.62
CA MET A 40 -0.78 12.29 -11.69
C MET A 40 -1.02 13.26 -10.53
N TRP A 41 0.03 13.90 -10.01
CA TRP A 41 -0.13 14.95 -9.00
C TRP A 41 -1.01 16.09 -9.52
N ARG A 42 -0.82 16.57 -10.79
CA ARG A 42 -1.67 17.60 -11.40
C ARG A 42 -3.14 17.19 -11.50
N ALA A 43 -3.41 15.90 -11.76
CA ALA A 43 -4.77 15.40 -11.86
C ALA A 43 -5.53 15.42 -10.52
N VAL A 44 -4.82 15.42 -9.39
CA VAL A 44 -5.43 15.29 -8.03
C VAL A 44 -5.26 16.55 -7.16
N GLU A 45 -4.38 17.50 -7.50
CA GLU A 45 -4.03 18.65 -6.63
C GLU A 45 -5.23 19.54 -6.29
N ASN A 46 -6.16 19.72 -7.22
CA ASN A 46 -7.37 20.54 -7.03
C ASN A 46 -8.61 19.72 -6.61
N THR A 47 -8.41 18.58 -5.98
CA THR A 47 -9.48 17.70 -5.49
C THR A 47 -9.27 17.37 -4.01
N ASP A 48 -10.27 16.74 -3.38
CA ASP A 48 -10.17 16.23 -1.99
C ASP A 48 -9.91 14.72 -1.91
N CYS A 49 -9.56 14.06 -3.04
CA CYS A 49 -9.37 12.61 -3.08
C CYS A 49 -8.19 12.16 -2.22
N GLY A 50 -8.29 10.94 -1.68
CA GLY A 50 -7.15 10.24 -1.11
C GLY A 50 -6.19 9.75 -2.20
N CYS A 51 -4.89 9.72 -1.90
CA CYS A 51 -3.85 9.29 -2.82
C CYS A 51 -3.10 8.09 -2.23
N ILE A 52 -3.24 6.92 -2.84
CA ILE A 52 -2.42 5.75 -2.49
C ILE A 52 -1.22 5.73 -3.43
N VAL A 53 -0.05 6.02 -2.87
CA VAL A 53 1.22 6.16 -3.60
C VAL A 53 2.07 4.93 -3.34
N MET A 54 2.23 4.07 -4.35
CA MET A 54 3.01 2.84 -4.19
C MET A 54 4.48 3.07 -4.55
N HIS A 55 5.40 2.47 -3.78
CA HIS A 55 6.80 2.33 -4.15
C HIS A 55 6.94 1.26 -5.24
N PRO A 56 7.23 1.64 -6.51
CA PRO A 56 7.14 0.70 -7.64
C PRO A 56 8.22 -0.38 -7.59
N GLY A 57 9.29 -0.16 -6.81
CA GLY A 57 10.51 -0.96 -6.88
C GLY A 57 11.34 -0.63 -8.11
N ASN A 58 12.53 -1.21 -8.17
CA ASN A 58 13.37 -1.17 -9.36
C ASN A 58 13.65 -2.62 -9.79
N PRO A 59 13.26 -3.03 -11.00
CA PRO A 59 13.57 -4.39 -11.50
C PRO A 59 15.07 -4.72 -11.48
N ASP A 60 15.93 -3.71 -11.61
CA ASP A 60 17.37 -3.88 -11.57
C ASP A 60 17.91 -4.16 -10.15
N ASP A 61 17.11 -3.87 -9.11
CA ASP A 61 17.46 -4.11 -7.70
C ASP A 61 17.16 -5.55 -7.23
N LEU A 62 16.61 -6.42 -8.09
CA LEU A 62 16.25 -7.80 -7.75
C LEU A 62 17.43 -8.65 -7.24
N ASN A 63 18.67 -8.19 -7.46
CA ASN A 63 19.88 -8.84 -6.98
C ASN A 63 20.37 -8.29 -5.62
N GLY A 64 19.56 -7.49 -4.91
CA GLY A 64 19.93 -6.91 -3.61
C GLY A 64 21.00 -5.82 -3.67
N ALA A 65 21.35 -5.34 -4.87
CA ALA A 65 22.37 -4.30 -5.06
C ALA A 65 21.96 -2.91 -4.52
N GLY A 66 20.68 -2.70 -4.22
CA GLY A 66 20.11 -1.40 -3.84
C GLY A 66 20.30 -1.01 -2.36
N GLY A 67 20.97 -1.81 -1.52
CA GLY A 67 21.14 -1.53 -0.09
C GLY A 67 19.89 -1.80 0.75
N ASP A 68 19.77 -1.12 1.91
CA ASP A 68 18.69 -1.32 2.88
C ASP A 68 17.32 -0.90 2.32
N ILE A 69 16.45 -1.88 2.07
CA ILE A 69 15.11 -1.67 1.51
C ILE A 69 14.25 -0.75 2.38
N LEU A 70 14.36 -0.81 3.70
CA LEU A 70 13.58 0.03 4.60
C LEU A 70 13.96 1.50 4.42
N LYS A 71 15.25 1.80 4.30
CA LYS A 71 15.75 3.15 4.04
C LYS A 71 15.31 3.67 2.68
N ARG A 72 15.39 2.83 1.63
CA ARG A 72 14.99 3.21 0.27
C ARG A 72 13.50 3.55 0.19
N VAL A 73 12.65 2.68 0.73
CA VAL A 73 11.20 2.88 0.75
C VAL A 73 10.84 4.11 1.59
N ARG A 74 11.46 4.28 2.76
CA ARG A 74 11.27 5.45 3.62
C ARG A 74 11.62 6.74 2.90
N ALA A 75 12.79 6.81 2.28
CA ALA A 75 13.25 7.99 1.54
C ALA A 75 12.32 8.32 0.36
N PHE A 76 11.80 7.31 -0.34
CA PHE A 76 10.81 7.50 -1.40
C PHE A 76 9.52 8.12 -0.83
N PHE A 77 8.99 7.63 0.28
CA PHE A 77 7.78 8.17 0.90
C PHE A 77 7.97 9.62 1.37
N GLU A 78 9.12 9.94 1.97
CA GLU A 78 9.46 11.30 2.39
C GLU A 78 9.54 12.24 1.19
N LYS A 79 10.18 11.81 0.09
CA LYS A 79 10.23 12.56 -1.17
C LYS A 79 8.82 12.83 -1.71
N LYS A 80 7.96 11.79 -1.77
CA LYS A 80 6.59 11.91 -2.28
C LYS A 80 5.70 12.78 -1.39
N THR A 81 5.94 12.77 -0.08
CA THR A 81 5.28 13.70 0.85
C THR A 81 5.66 15.14 0.53
N THR A 82 6.93 15.42 0.34
CA THR A 82 7.41 16.77 -0.05
C THR A 82 6.84 17.22 -1.39
N GLU A 83 6.81 16.34 -2.40
CA GLU A 83 6.20 16.63 -3.71
C GLU A 83 4.71 17.00 -3.60
N ALA A 84 3.96 16.31 -2.74
CA ALA A 84 2.55 16.60 -2.48
C ALA A 84 2.35 17.92 -1.74
N GLU A 85 3.11 18.17 -0.67
CA GLU A 85 3.02 19.41 0.11
C GLU A 85 3.37 20.64 -0.72
N GLN A 86 4.37 20.57 -1.60
CA GLN A 86 4.72 21.65 -2.55
C GLN A 86 3.58 22.01 -3.51
N ARG A 87 2.62 21.10 -3.72
CA ARG A 87 1.41 21.30 -4.53
C ARG A 87 0.17 21.66 -3.71
N GLY A 88 0.34 21.92 -2.41
CA GLY A 88 -0.78 22.21 -1.52
C GLY A 88 -1.62 20.98 -1.13
N ILE A 89 -1.16 19.77 -1.45
CA ILE A 89 -1.85 18.53 -1.06
C ILE A 89 -1.48 18.21 0.40
N ASN A 90 -2.48 18.17 1.27
CA ASN A 90 -2.27 17.86 2.66
C ASN A 90 -1.83 16.39 2.82
N LYS A 91 -0.79 16.14 3.63
CA LYS A 91 -0.26 14.81 3.87
C LYS A 91 -1.25 13.82 4.48
N ASN A 92 -2.30 14.28 5.15
CA ASN A 92 -3.37 13.39 5.66
C ASN A 92 -4.21 12.74 4.54
N ARG A 93 -4.08 13.20 3.30
CA ARG A 93 -4.65 12.57 2.10
C ARG A 93 -3.77 11.46 1.53
N LEU A 94 -2.52 11.31 2.02
CA LEU A 94 -1.55 10.35 1.50
C LEU A 94 -1.65 9.03 2.26
N CYS A 95 -1.70 7.95 1.50
CA CYS A 95 -1.51 6.59 1.97
C CYS A 95 -0.39 5.95 1.17
N PHE A 96 0.64 5.46 1.82
CA PHE A 96 1.78 4.84 1.15
C PHE A 96 1.65 3.32 1.13
N ASP A 97 1.99 2.70 -0.02
CA ASP A 97 2.10 1.25 -0.19
C ASP A 97 3.58 0.92 -0.50
N PRO A 98 4.27 0.10 0.29
CA PRO A 98 5.65 -0.28 0.04
C PRO A 98 5.84 -1.14 -1.22
N GLY A 99 4.76 -1.56 -1.89
CA GLY A 99 4.82 -2.31 -3.13
C GLY A 99 5.34 -3.74 -2.94
N ILE A 100 4.77 -4.49 -2.00
CA ILE A 100 5.09 -5.91 -1.80
C ILE A 100 4.92 -6.67 -3.13
N GLY A 101 5.95 -7.41 -3.54
CA GLY A 101 5.95 -8.19 -4.78
C GLY A 101 6.28 -7.41 -6.06
N PHE A 102 6.61 -6.12 -5.95
CA PHE A 102 7.00 -5.27 -7.08
C PHE A 102 8.50 -4.96 -7.02
N GLY A 103 9.30 -5.54 -7.95
CA GLY A 103 10.72 -5.27 -8.10
C GLY A 103 11.54 -5.39 -6.80
N LYS A 104 11.26 -6.41 -6.00
CA LYS A 104 11.88 -6.67 -4.69
C LYS A 104 12.13 -8.16 -4.49
N THR A 105 13.20 -8.50 -3.78
CA THR A 105 13.48 -9.89 -3.38
C THR A 105 12.48 -10.36 -2.32
N ASN A 106 12.43 -11.67 -2.04
CA ASN A 106 11.57 -12.21 -0.98
C ASN A 106 11.96 -11.66 0.40
N GLU A 107 13.27 -11.56 0.67
CA GLU A 107 13.83 -11.02 1.91
C GLU A 107 13.43 -9.57 2.10
N GLU A 108 13.53 -8.74 1.07
CA GLU A 108 13.10 -7.34 1.07
C GLU A 108 11.60 -7.21 1.35
N ASN A 109 10.77 -8.05 0.71
CA ASN A 109 9.33 -8.06 0.93
C ASN A 109 8.99 -8.43 2.39
N PHE A 110 9.64 -9.45 2.96
CA PHE A 110 9.43 -9.82 4.36
C PHE A 110 9.98 -8.77 5.34
N ALA A 111 11.09 -8.11 5.01
CA ALA A 111 11.60 -6.99 5.80
C ALA A 111 10.58 -5.85 5.88
N LEU A 112 9.90 -5.52 4.78
CA LEU A 112 8.85 -4.50 4.73
C LEU A 112 7.61 -4.91 5.53
N ILE A 113 7.17 -6.18 5.42
CA ILE A 113 6.02 -6.72 6.18
C ILE A 113 6.30 -6.70 7.68
N ALA A 114 7.54 -6.98 8.09
CA ALA A 114 7.95 -7.06 9.48
C ALA A 114 8.24 -5.71 10.15
N ASN A 115 8.42 -4.63 9.38
CA ASN A 115 8.85 -3.32 9.91
C ASN A 115 8.06 -2.13 9.33
N PRO A 116 6.71 -2.15 9.33
CA PRO A 116 5.91 -1.03 8.83
C PRO A 116 6.24 0.28 9.54
N GLU A 117 6.50 0.25 10.85
CA GLU A 117 6.82 1.43 11.65
C GLU A 117 8.11 2.13 11.20
N LYS A 118 9.07 1.40 10.60
CA LYS A 118 10.34 1.98 10.14
C LYS A 118 10.22 2.75 8.83
N ILE A 119 9.21 2.42 8.02
CA ILE A 119 8.97 3.08 6.73
C ILE A 119 7.87 4.15 6.80
N ARG A 120 7.16 4.24 7.92
CA ARG A 120 6.05 5.20 8.11
C ARG A 120 6.53 6.64 8.11
N VAL A 121 5.87 7.51 7.35
CA VAL A 121 6.02 8.96 7.42
C VAL A 121 4.94 9.53 8.36
N PRO A 122 5.29 10.35 9.35
CA PRO A 122 4.32 10.91 10.29
C PRO A 122 3.23 11.75 9.62
N GLY A 123 1.97 11.49 9.95
CA GLY A 123 0.81 12.20 9.41
C GLY A 123 0.29 11.63 8.08
N THR A 124 0.82 10.51 7.62
CA THR A 124 0.31 9.75 6.48
C THR A 124 -0.20 8.38 6.91
N ALA A 125 -1.01 7.72 6.09
CA ALA A 125 -1.40 6.33 6.29
C ALA A 125 -0.42 5.37 5.60
N LEU A 126 -0.40 4.11 6.06
CA LEU A 126 0.40 3.03 5.47
C LEU A 126 -0.49 1.84 5.13
N LEU A 127 -0.50 1.46 3.85
CA LEU A 127 -1.21 0.32 3.32
C LEU A 127 -0.25 -0.85 3.08
N MET A 128 -0.66 -2.06 3.44
CA MET A 128 0.08 -3.28 3.16
C MET A 128 -0.75 -4.20 2.24
N ALA A 129 -0.23 -4.51 1.06
CA ALA A 129 -0.91 -5.30 0.03
C ALA A 129 -0.14 -6.60 -0.27
N ALA A 130 -0.24 -7.58 0.61
CA ALA A 130 0.46 -8.87 0.48
C ALA A 130 -0.43 -10.00 -0.07
N SER A 131 -1.73 -9.76 -0.27
CA SER A 131 -2.73 -10.79 -0.57
C SER A 131 -2.37 -11.67 -1.75
N ARG A 132 -2.26 -12.97 -1.49
CA ARG A 132 -2.01 -14.08 -2.44
C ARG A 132 -0.77 -13.89 -3.33
N LYS A 133 0.13 -12.97 -2.96
CA LYS A 133 1.32 -12.64 -3.75
C LYS A 133 2.35 -13.78 -3.75
N ARG A 134 3.23 -13.80 -4.75
CA ARG A 134 4.27 -14.83 -4.90
C ARG A 134 5.17 -14.97 -3.68
N VAL A 135 5.44 -13.87 -2.99
CA VAL A 135 6.23 -13.87 -1.75
C VAL A 135 5.61 -14.78 -0.67
N ILE A 136 4.27 -14.83 -0.56
CA ILE A 136 3.57 -15.76 0.34
C ILE A 136 3.78 -17.19 -0.14
N GLY A 137 3.60 -17.44 -1.44
CA GLY A 137 3.80 -18.76 -2.03
C GLY A 137 5.20 -19.30 -1.81
N ALA A 138 6.23 -18.45 -1.94
CA ALA A 138 7.63 -18.84 -1.86
C ALA A 138 8.02 -19.53 -0.54
N VAL A 139 7.38 -19.17 0.58
CA VAL A 139 7.64 -19.77 1.91
C VAL A 139 6.63 -20.84 2.30
N CYS A 140 5.56 -21.01 1.50
CA CYS A 140 4.51 -21.99 1.75
C CYS A 140 4.57 -23.20 0.79
N GLY A 141 5.70 -23.43 0.13
CA GLY A 141 5.84 -24.55 -0.83
C GLY A 141 5.25 -24.25 -2.21
N ASN A 142 5.10 -22.98 -2.57
CA ASN A 142 4.56 -22.49 -3.85
C ASN A 142 3.16 -23.05 -4.21
N PRO A 143 2.18 -22.99 -3.30
CA PRO A 143 0.82 -23.42 -3.62
C PRO A 143 0.23 -22.54 -4.73
N PRO A 144 -0.82 -23.03 -5.43
CA PRO A 144 -1.61 -22.23 -6.35
C PRO A 144 -2.10 -20.91 -5.72
N PHE A 145 -2.44 -19.94 -6.55
CA PHE A 145 -2.89 -18.62 -6.10
C PHE A 145 -4.05 -18.69 -5.09
N GLU A 146 -5.00 -19.60 -5.32
CA GLU A 146 -6.20 -19.82 -4.50
C GLU A 146 -5.87 -20.31 -3.09
N ASP A 147 -4.82 -21.10 -2.96
CA ASP A 147 -4.43 -21.76 -1.70
C ASP A 147 -3.51 -20.91 -0.81
N ARG A 148 -3.29 -19.64 -1.15
CA ARG A 148 -2.42 -18.71 -0.39
C ARG A 148 -3.15 -17.93 0.70
N MET A 149 -4.39 -18.30 1.02
CA MET A 149 -5.22 -17.57 1.98
C MET A 149 -4.60 -17.53 3.38
N ALA A 150 -4.23 -18.67 3.94
CA ALA A 150 -3.68 -18.74 5.30
C ALA A 150 -2.42 -17.88 5.46
N GLY A 151 -1.50 -17.94 4.48
CA GLY A 151 -0.31 -17.10 4.46
C GLY A 151 -0.62 -15.61 4.29
N THR A 152 -1.67 -15.28 3.52
CA THR A 152 -2.16 -13.90 3.38
C THR A 152 -2.67 -13.35 4.71
N VAL A 153 -3.51 -14.11 5.42
CA VAL A 153 -4.03 -13.73 6.74
C VAL A 153 -2.88 -13.51 7.73
N ALA A 154 -1.90 -14.43 7.77
CA ALA A 154 -0.72 -14.29 8.63
C ALA A 154 0.08 -13.01 8.33
N ALA A 155 0.37 -12.74 7.06
CA ALA A 155 1.11 -11.54 6.64
C ALA A 155 0.35 -10.24 6.97
N HIS A 156 -0.97 -10.19 6.73
CA HIS A 156 -1.79 -9.03 7.04
C HIS A 156 -1.93 -8.80 8.55
N THR A 157 -2.15 -9.87 9.34
CA THR A 157 -2.17 -9.78 10.81
C THR A 157 -0.86 -9.22 11.34
N ALA A 158 0.28 -9.74 10.89
CA ALA A 158 1.60 -9.23 11.27
C ALA A 158 1.76 -7.75 10.89
N SER A 159 1.39 -7.38 9.67
CA SER A 159 1.47 -5.99 9.20
C SER A 159 0.68 -5.02 10.09
N VAL A 160 -0.55 -5.37 10.46
CA VAL A 160 -1.41 -4.55 11.34
C VAL A 160 -0.79 -4.46 12.74
N LEU A 161 -0.31 -5.59 13.30
CA LEU A 161 0.34 -5.62 14.61
C LEU A 161 1.61 -4.75 14.65
N PHE A 162 2.34 -4.66 13.55
CA PHE A 162 3.58 -3.88 13.43
C PHE A 162 3.36 -2.45 12.91
N GLY A 163 2.11 -2.02 12.71
CA GLY A 163 1.82 -0.60 12.49
C GLY A 163 1.28 -0.22 11.12
N ALA A 164 0.89 -1.15 10.26
CA ALA A 164 0.09 -0.80 9.08
C ALA A 164 -1.31 -0.31 9.51
N ASP A 165 -1.85 0.68 8.77
CA ASP A 165 -3.18 1.25 9.01
C ASP A 165 -4.23 0.57 8.16
N MET A 166 -3.84 0.02 7.01
CA MET A 166 -4.73 -0.55 6.01
C MET A 166 -4.11 -1.80 5.39
N VAL A 167 -4.94 -2.76 5.05
CA VAL A 167 -4.57 -3.90 4.21
C VAL A 167 -5.44 -3.95 2.97
N ARG A 168 -4.87 -4.38 1.83
CA ARG A 168 -5.60 -4.64 0.59
C ARG A 168 -5.62 -6.14 0.31
N ALA A 169 -6.81 -6.72 0.20
CA ALA A 169 -7.01 -8.15 0.08
C ALA A 169 -8.01 -8.51 -1.03
N HIS A 170 -7.86 -9.71 -1.61
CA HIS A 170 -8.84 -10.30 -2.51
C HIS A 170 -10.03 -10.86 -1.71
N ASP A 171 -9.76 -11.41 -0.54
CA ASP A 171 -10.70 -12.12 0.32
C ASP A 171 -11.08 -11.20 1.48
N THR A 172 -12.12 -10.41 1.27
CA THR A 172 -12.49 -9.31 2.19
C THR A 172 -13.01 -9.83 3.52
N PHE A 173 -13.73 -10.96 3.54
CA PHE A 173 -14.28 -11.52 4.77
C PHE A 173 -13.17 -11.94 5.75
N GLU A 174 -12.20 -12.71 5.27
CA GLU A 174 -11.05 -13.18 6.04
C GLU A 174 -10.13 -12.03 6.44
N ALA A 175 -9.94 -11.06 5.55
CA ALA A 175 -9.13 -9.88 5.84
C ALA A 175 -9.74 -9.02 6.96
N VAL A 176 -11.06 -8.85 6.98
CA VAL A 176 -11.76 -8.12 8.05
C VAL A 176 -11.64 -8.86 9.39
N GLN A 177 -11.78 -10.20 9.39
CA GLN A 177 -11.58 -10.97 10.62
C GLN A 177 -10.14 -10.86 11.13
N ALA A 178 -9.16 -11.01 10.24
CA ALA A 178 -7.75 -10.87 10.58
C ALA A 178 -7.41 -9.50 11.17
N ALA A 179 -7.91 -8.42 10.56
CA ALA A 179 -7.69 -7.07 11.03
C ALA A 179 -8.33 -6.85 12.42
N ARG A 180 -9.57 -7.29 12.64
CA ARG A 180 -10.25 -7.18 13.94
C ARG A 180 -9.53 -7.92 15.05
N VAL A 181 -9.03 -9.12 14.77
CA VAL A 181 -8.24 -9.89 15.75
C VAL A 181 -6.91 -9.21 16.03
N ALA A 182 -6.21 -8.72 15.00
CA ALA A 182 -4.97 -7.96 15.17
C ALA A 182 -5.16 -6.70 16.00
N ASP A 183 -6.22 -5.93 15.76
CA ASP A 183 -6.56 -4.72 16.53
C ASP A 183 -6.86 -5.06 18.00
N ALA A 184 -7.60 -6.13 18.25
CA ALA A 184 -7.88 -6.58 19.62
C ALA A 184 -6.57 -6.96 20.36
N ILE A 185 -5.67 -7.69 19.71
CA ILE A 185 -4.35 -8.05 20.27
C ILE A 185 -3.51 -6.79 20.53
N LYS A 186 -3.55 -5.81 19.60
CA LYS A 186 -2.76 -4.58 19.68
C LYS A 186 -3.07 -3.76 20.93
N GLN A 187 -4.32 -3.79 21.44
CA GLN A 187 -4.72 -3.11 22.67
C GLN A 187 -3.98 -3.63 23.92
N PHE A 188 -3.47 -4.86 23.89
CA PHE A 188 -2.75 -5.50 25.00
C PHE A 188 -1.23 -5.55 24.79
N ARG A 189 -0.72 -5.05 23.65
CA ARG A 189 0.74 -4.87 23.45
C ARG A 189 1.19 -3.63 24.21
N LYS A 190 2.10 -3.87 25.18
CA LYS A 190 2.81 -2.82 25.93
C LYS A 190 4.07 -2.40 25.19
#